data_dbd3e37cafaef0a92218a5b99ba21904
#
_entry.id   dbd3e37cafaef0a92218a5b99ba21904
#
_cell.length_a   1.000
_cell.length_b   1.000
_cell.length_c   1.000
_cell.angle_alpha   90.00
_cell.angle_beta   90.00
_cell.angle_gamma   90.00
#
_symmetry.space_group_name_H-M   'P 1'
#
loop_
_entity.id
_entity.type
_entity.pdbx_description
1 polymer ?
#
loop_
_entity_poly.entity_id
_entity_poly.type
_entity_poly.pdbx_seq_one_letter_code
_entity_poly.pdbx_strand_id
1 'polypeptide(L)'
;MSGAAAQPARSYTLPKTHILRAPRDFDAVFAARVKESRGPMTILARPNDLPHARLAIQTSRRVGTAVRRNRIRRLLREAFRLMQHDLPSGYDVVIVVRPHQPLILADYQRLLSGMVVRLHNVWQRRPSS
;
A
#
# COMPACT_ATOMS: atom_id res chain seq x y z
N MET A 1 -4.65 -33.14 13.49
CA MET A 1 -3.94 -32.49 13.31
C MET A 1 -3.87 -31.53 12.83
N SER A 2 -3.76 -31.25 13.16
CA SER A 2 -4.05 -30.56 12.06
C SER A 2 -2.93 -29.78 11.51
N GLY A 3 -2.96 -29.49 10.23
CA GLY A 3 -1.92 -28.76 9.60
C GLY A 3 -1.68 -27.37 10.18
N ALA A 4 -2.68 -26.83 10.84
CA ALA A 4 -2.55 -25.53 11.47
C ALA A 4 -1.47 -25.52 12.55
N ALA A 5 -1.30 -26.64 13.23
CA ALA A 5 -0.27 -26.75 14.26
C ALA A 5 1.14 -26.76 13.66
N ALA A 6 1.27 -27.23 12.42
CA ALA A 6 2.56 -27.30 11.76
C ALA A 6 2.96 -26.02 11.04
N GLN A 7 2.05 -25.10 10.85
CA GLN A 7 2.33 -23.87 10.13
C GLN A 7 2.77 -22.76 11.10
N PRO A 8 3.85 -22.06 10.77
CA PRO A 8 4.23 -20.91 11.59
C PRO A 8 3.14 -19.84 11.52
N ALA A 9 2.98 -19.11 12.59
CA ALA A 9 2.07 -17.98 12.61
C ALA A 9 2.51 -16.94 11.58
N ARG A 10 1.55 -16.33 10.90
CA ARG A 10 1.85 -15.24 9.97
C ARG A 10 2.41 -14.05 10.73
N SER A 11 3.46 -13.47 10.18
CA SER A 11 4.02 -12.26 10.73
C SER A 11 3.22 -11.06 10.26
N TYR A 12 2.84 -10.18 11.19
CA TYR A 12 2.16 -8.93 10.90
C TYR A 12 3.05 -7.73 11.17
N THR A 13 4.36 -7.94 11.26
CA THR A 13 5.30 -6.83 11.33
C THR A 13 5.45 -6.17 9.97
N LEU A 14 5.93 -4.94 9.95
CA LEU A 14 6.25 -4.23 8.72
C LEU A 14 7.73 -3.84 8.78
N PRO A 15 8.62 -4.76 8.37
CA PRO A 15 10.06 -4.50 8.45
C PRO A 15 10.49 -3.34 7.56
N LYS A 16 11.66 -2.80 7.84
CA LYS A 16 12.22 -1.69 7.04
C LYS A 16 12.36 -2.05 5.57
N THR A 17 12.59 -3.33 5.25
CA THR A 17 12.69 -3.81 3.87
C THR A 17 11.37 -3.70 3.11
N HIS A 18 10.25 -3.56 3.83
CA HIS A 18 8.92 -3.40 3.25
C HIS A 18 8.51 -1.94 3.13
N ILE A 19 9.44 -1.01 3.38
CA ILE A 19 9.20 0.42 3.23
C ILE A 19 9.96 0.92 2.01
N LEU A 20 9.25 1.59 1.12
CA LEU A 20 9.84 2.15 -0.09
C LEU A 20 10.54 3.45 0.27
N ARG A 21 11.83 3.58 -0.06
CA ARG A 21 12.64 4.73 0.35
C ARG A 21 13.47 5.34 -0.75
N ALA A 22 14.00 4.53 -1.66
CA ALA A 22 14.95 5.02 -2.66
C ALA A 22 14.26 5.92 -3.68
N PRO A 23 14.81 7.11 -3.97
CA PRO A 23 14.20 8.01 -4.95
C PRO A 23 13.97 7.37 -6.32
N ARG A 24 14.91 6.53 -6.79
CA ARG A 24 14.75 5.86 -8.08
C ARG A 24 13.54 4.92 -8.10
N ASP A 25 13.23 4.30 -6.96
CA ASP A 25 12.08 3.40 -6.86
C ASP A 25 10.77 4.18 -6.92
N PHE A 26 10.72 5.36 -6.28
CA PHE A 26 9.59 6.26 -6.42
C PHE A 26 9.41 6.70 -7.87
N ASP A 27 10.51 7.12 -8.51
CA ASP A 27 10.47 7.56 -9.89
C ASP A 27 9.93 6.48 -10.80
N ALA A 28 10.33 5.22 -10.57
CA ALA A 28 9.86 4.10 -11.37
C ALA A 28 8.36 3.87 -11.22
N VAL A 29 7.85 3.99 -9.98
CA VAL A 29 6.41 3.82 -9.71
C VAL A 29 5.62 4.93 -10.40
N PHE A 30 6.06 6.18 -10.28
CA PHE A 30 5.38 7.31 -10.92
C PHE A 30 5.47 7.24 -12.44
N ALA A 31 6.62 6.84 -12.98
CA ALA A 31 6.81 6.74 -14.42
C ALA A 31 5.94 5.66 -15.05
N ALA A 32 5.62 4.61 -14.32
CA ALA A 32 4.76 3.54 -14.83
C ALA A 32 3.32 4.01 -15.05
N ARG A 33 2.88 5.04 -14.34
CA ARG A 33 1.56 5.68 -14.49
C ARG A 33 0.37 4.74 -14.28
N VAL A 34 0.56 3.64 -13.58
CA VAL A 34 -0.54 2.74 -13.23
C VAL A 34 -1.06 3.16 -11.88
N LYS A 35 -2.22 3.78 -11.85
CA LYS A 35 -2.78 4.38 -10.64
C LYS A 35 -4.29 4.24 -10.61
N GLU A 36 -4.82 4.31 -9.40
CA GLU A 36 -6.24 4.32 -9.12
C GLU A 36 -6.51 5.43 -8.11
N SER A 37 -7.51 6.25 -8.38
CA SER A 37 -7.93 7.30 -7.44
C SER A 37 -9.31 6.97 -6.90
N ARG A 38 -9.44 7.00 -5.58
CA ARG A 38 -10.72 6.73 -4.94
C ARG A 38 -10.75 7.42 -3.59
N GLY A 39 -11.83 8.18 -3.34
CA GLY A 39 -11.99 8.91 -2.09
C GLY A 39 -10.79 9.81 -1.81
N PRO A 40 -10.20 9.72 -0.63
CA PRO A 40 -9.10 10.61 -0.25
C PRO A 40 -7.73 10.17 -0.74
N MET A 41 -7.63 9.17 -1.59
CA MET A 41 -6.34 8.60 -1.96
C MET A 41 -6.19 8.37 -3.45
N THR A 42 -4.95 8.49 -3.90
CA THR A 42 -4.49 7.95 -5.18
C THR A 42 -3.41 6.94 -4.86
N ILE A 43 -3.54 5.73 -5.38
CA ILE A 43 -2.55 4.68 -5.18
C ILE A 43 -1.91 4.37 -6.52
N LEU A 44 -0.57 4.36 -6.52
CA LEU A 44 0.23 3.95 -7.68
C LEU A 44 0.94 2.65 -7.30
N ALA A 45 1.08 1.75 -8.26
CA ALA A 45 1.74 0.48 -8.00
C ALA A 45 2.54 0.04 -9.21
N ARG A 46 3.65 -0.63 -8.95
CA ARG A 46 4.51 -1.20 -9.99
C ARG A 46 5.13 -2.50 -9.44
N PRO A 47 5.20 -3.57 -10.26
CA PRO A 47 5.88 -4.79 -9.84
C PRO A 47 7.34 -4.51 -9.46
N ASN A 48 7.81 -5.14 -8.38
CA ASN A 48 9.15 -4.89 -7.85
C ASN A 48 10.06 -6.11 -7.89
N ASP A 49 9.56 -7.25 -8.37
CA ASP A 49 10.31 -8.51 -8.44
C ASP A 49 10.80 -9.02 -7.09
N LEU A 50 10.17 -8.58 -6.01
CA LEU A 50 10.47 -9.03 -4.66
C LEU A 50 9.37 -9.97 -4.17
N PRO A 51 9.66 -10.80 -3.16
CA PRO A 51 8.63 -11.68 -2.60
C PRO A 51 7.63 -10.97 -1.70
N HIS A 52 7.74 -9.64 -1.55
CA HIS A 52 6.87 -8.86 -0.69
C HIS A 52 6.60 -7.50 -1.32
N ALA A 53 5.55 -6.85 -0.86
CA ALA A 53 5.27 -5.48 -1.25
C ALA A 53 6.13 -4.50 -0.45
N ARG A 54 6.38 -3.32 -1.04
CA ARG A 54 6.96 -2.20 -0.32
C ARG A 54 5.99 -1.03 -0.38
N LEU A 55 5.89 -0.30 0.73
CA LEU A 55 4.89 0.73 0.92
C LEU A 55 5.53 2.08 1.16
N ALA A 56 4.98 3.11 0.55
CA ALA A 56 5.25 4.50 0.91
C ALA A 56 3.93 5.26 0.99
N ILE A 57 3.85 6.18 1.93
CA ILE A 57 2.68 7.02 2.13
C ILE A 57 3.14 8.47 2.06
N GLN A 58 2.57 9.23 1.13
CA GLN A 58 2.88 10.64 0.95
C GLN A 58 1.72 11.49 1.40
N THR A 59 1.99 12.40 2.34
CA THR A 59 1.01 13.38 2.81
C THR A 59 1.63 14.76 2.68
N SER A 60 0.92 15.69 2.06
CA SER A 60 1.36 17.07 1.97
C SER A 60 0.83 17.87 3.15
N ARG A 61 1.37 19.08 3.32
CA ARG A 61 0.89 20.00 4.37
C ARG A 61 -0.58 20.35 4.20
N ARG A 62 -1.10 20.23 3.00
CA ARG A 62 -2.53 20.50 2.72
C ARG A 62 -3.45 19.53 3.41
N VAL A 63 -2.96 18.35 3.76
CA VAL A 63 -3.77 17.35 4.46
C VAL A 63 -4.16 17.84 5.85
N GLY A 64 -3.31 18.66 6.47
CA GLY A 64 -3.61 19.26 7.76
C GLY A 64 -2.37 19.40 8.63
N THR A 65 -2.59 19.50 9.95
CA THR A 65 -1.53 19.61 10.93
C THR A 65 -0.65 18.36 10.93
N ALA A 66 0.54 18.48 11.53
CA ALA A 66 1.42 17.33 11.68
C ALA A 66 0.74 16.20 12.44
N VAL A 67 -0.06 16.53 13.46
CA VAL A 67 -0.81 15.52 14.23
C VAL A 67 -1.78 14.76 13.33
N ARG A 68 -2.53 15.48 12.49
CA ARG A 68 -3.48 14.86 11.57
C ARG A 68 -2.77 14.00 10.53
N ARG A 69 -1.69 14.52 9.95
CA ARG A 69 -0.92 13.77 8.95
C ARG A 69 -0.35 12.49 9.54
N ASN A 70 0.20 12.56 10.74
CA ASN A 70 0.76 11.39 11.42
C ASN A 70 -0.32 10.37 11.74
N ARG A 71 -1.50 10.82 12.13
CA ARG A 71 -2.63 9.93 12.41
C ARG A 71 -3.05 9.18 11.16
N ILE A 72 -3.18 9.88 10.04
CA ILE A 72 -3.56 9.27 8.77
C ILE A 72 -2.51 8.26 8.33
N ARG A 73 -1.22 8.63 8.38
CA ARG A 73 -0.14 7.72 8.05
C ARG A 73 -0.17 6.46 8.89
N ARG A 74 -0.40 6.63 10.19
CA ARG A 74 -0.45 5.49 11.12
C ARG A 74 -1.60 4.56 10.79
N LEU A 75 -2.77 5.11 10.50
CA LEU A 75 -3.94 4.32 10.13
C LEU A 75 -3.73 3.57 8.81
N LEU A 76 -3.17 4.23 7.81
CA LEU A 76 -2.88 3.59 6.52
C LEU A 76 -1.81 2.51 6.66
N ARG A 77 -0.77 2.77 7.43
CA ARG A 77 0.29 1.78 7.67
C ARG A 77 -0.28 0.57 8.41
N GLU A 78 -1.15 0.83 9.40
CA GLU A 78 -1.79 -0.23 10.14
C GLU A 78 -2.71 -1.06 9.27
N ALA A 79 -3.49 -0.41 8.42
CA ALA A 79 -4.37 -1.10 7.47
C ALA A 79 -3.55 -2.01 6.54
N PHE A 80 -2.46 -1.49 5.99
CA PHE A 80 -1.59 -2.27 5.11
C PHE A 80 -0.95 -3.44 5.87
N ARG A 81 -0.44 -3.17 7.08
CA ARG A 81 0.20 -4.19 7.90
C ARG A 81 -0.75 -5.36 8.18
N LEU A 82 -1.97 -5.06 8.54
CA LEU A 82 -2.96 -6.10 8.87
C LEU A 82 -3.40 -6.89 7.63
N MET A 83 -3.34 -6.28 6.46
CA MET A 83 -3.80 -6.91 5.22
C MET A 83 -2.67 -7.45 4.35
N GLN A 84 -1.42 -7.34 4.80
CA GLN A 84 -0.26 -7.63 3.95
C GLN A 84 -0.26 -9.03 3.34
N HIS A 85 -0.87 -9.99 4.02
CA HIS A 85 -0.93 -11.37 3.52
C HIS A 85 -2.11 -11.62 2.59
N ASP A 86 -3.07 -10.70 2.55
CA ASP A 86 -4.26 -10.81 1.72
C ASP A 86 -4.18 -9.94 0.46
N LEU A 87 -3.21 -9.04 0.41
CA LEU A 87 -2.97 -8.20 -0.76
C LEU A 87 -1.97 -8.86 -1.70
N PRO A 88 -2.06 -8.57 -3.01
CA PRO A 88 -1.05 -9.07 -3.94
C PRO A 88 0.35 -8.64 -3.51
N SER A 89 1.28 -9.58 -3.51
CA SER A 89 2.68 -9.31 -3.16
C SER A 89 3.47 -8.89 -4.39
N GLY A 90 4.69 -8.43 -4.18
CA GLY A 90 5.61 -8.13 -5.28
C GLY A 90 5.35 -6.78 -5.96
N TYR A 91 4.78 -5.84 -5.25
CA TYR A 91 4.53 -4.49 -5.76
C TYR A 91 5.17 -3.44 -4.88
N ASP A 92 5.68 -2.38 -5.52
CA ASP A 92 5.94 -1.13 -4.85
C ASP A 92 4.65 -0.32 -4.93
N VAL A 93 4.15 0.08 -3.77
CA VAL A 93 2.87 0.77 -3.62
C VAL A 93 3.11 2.14 -3.01
N VAL A 94 2.68 3.19 -3.71
CA VAL A 94 2.76 4.56 -3.21
C VAL A 94 1.34 5.07 -3.01
N ILE A 95 1.02 5.46 -1.79
CA ILE A 95 -0.28 6.04 -1.44
C ILE A 95 -0.10 7.54 -1.33
N VAL A 96 -0.78 8.30 -2.20
CA VAL A 96 -0.79 9.75 -2.15
C VAL A 96 -2.10 10.18 -1.50
N VAL A 97 -1.99 10.86 -0.36
CA VAL A 97 -3.14 11.23 0.46
C VAL A 97 -3.58 12.66 0.10
N ARG A 98 -4.87 12.81 -0.18
CA ARG A 98 -5.49 14.11 -0.39
C ARG A 98 -6.11 14.62 0.91
N PRO A 99 -6.35 15.95 1.03
CA PRO A 99 -7.00 16.49 2.23
C PRO A 99 -8.34 15.82 2.51
N HIS A 100 -8.52 15.35 3.72
CA HIS A 100 -9.78 14.75 4.18
C HIS A 100 -9.76 14.62 5.70
N GLN A 101 -10.92 14.45 6.30
CA GLN A 101 -11.00 14.11 7.72
C GLN A 101 -10.58 12.65 7.90
N PRO A 102 -9.79 12.35 8.94
CA PRO A 102 -9.34 10.97 9.14
C PRO A 102 -10.52 9.99 9.19
N LEU A 103 -10.37 8.89 8.47
CA LEU A 103 -11.34 7.80 8.45
C LEU A 103 -11.00 6.79 9.54
N ILE A 104 -11.91 5.86 9.81
CA ILE A 104 -11.62 4.74 10.70
C ILE A 104 -10.78 3.69 9.94
N LEU A 105 -10.12 2.85 10.70
CA LEU A 105 -9.23 1.82 10.14
C LEU A 105 -9.94 0.95 9.09
N ALA A 106 -11.17 0.53 9.39
CA ALA A 106 -11.92 -0.34 8.47
C ALA A 106 -12.16 0.30 7.11
N ASP A 107 -12.36 1.62 7.07
CA ASP A 107 -12.56 2.33 5.82
C ASP A 107 -11.28 2.36 4.99
N TYR A 108 -10.14 2.59 5.64
CA TYR A 108 -8.85 2.53 4.94
C TYR A 108 -8.57 1.12 4.42
N GLN A 109 -8.88 0.11 5.20
CA GLN A 109 -8.70 -1.28 4.76
C GLN A 109 -9.54 -1.59 3.51
N ARG A 110 -10.79 -1.13 3.50
CA ARG A 110 -11.69 -1.35 2.38
C ARG A 110 -11.18 -0.65 1.12
N LEU A 111 -10.75 0.60 1.26
CA LEU A 111 -10.19 1.36 0.14
C LEU A 111 -8.92 0.71 -0.41
N LEU A 112 -7.99 0.36 0.48
CA LEU A 112 -6.74 -0.29 0.08
C LEU A 112 -6.99 -1.60 -0.66
N SER A 113 -7.85 -2.44 -0.13
CA SER A 113 -8.15 -3.73 -0.73
C SER A 113 -8.68 -3.55 -2.15
N GLY A 114 -9.69 -2.71 -2.32
CA GLY A 114 -10.29 -2.50 -3.62
C GLY A 114 -9.33 -1.90 -4.63
N MET A 115 -8.55 -0.91 -4.21
CA MET A 115 -7.65 -0.20 -5.11
C MET A 115 -6.44 -1.05 -5.51
N VAL A 116 -5.82 -1.73 -4.54
CA VAL A 116 -4.63 -2.54 -4.82
C VAL A 116 -4.98 -3.73 -5.72
N VAL A 117 -6.10 -4.38 -5.47
CA VAL A 117 -6.54 -5.49 -6.31
C VAL A 117 -6.80 -5.01 -7.74
N ARG A 118 -7.41 -3.84 -7.89
CA ARG A 118 -7.68 -3.28 -9.22
C ARG A 118 -6.38 -2.97 -9.96
N LEU A 119 -5.39 -2.41 -9.27
CA LEU A 119 -4.08 -2.14 -9.87
C LEU A 119 -3.36 -3.43 -10.24
N HIS A 120 -3.45 -4.44 -9.39
CA HIS A 120 -2.90 -5.76 -9.68
C HIS A 120 -3.51 -6.32 -10.98
N ASN A 121 -4.82 -6.20 -11.13
CA ASN A 121 -5.50 -6.69 -12.33
C ASN A 121 -5.05 -5.94 -13.59
N VAL A 122 -4.80 -4.63 -13.48
CA VAL A 122 -4.27 -3.85 -14.59
C VAL A 122 -2.91 -4.39 -15.03
N TRP A 123 -2.02 -4.65 -14.06
CA TRP A 123 -0.69 -5.19 -14.38
C TRP A 123 -0.77 -6.59 -14.97
N GLN A 124 -1.69 -7.42 -14.49
CA GLN A 124 -1.84 -8.78 -15.01
C GLN A 124 -2.31 -8.80 -16.47
N ARG A 125 -3.02 -7.77 -16.92
CA ARG A 125 -3.50 -7.68 -18.29
C ARG A 125 -2.47 -7.09 -19.24
N ARG A 126 -1.38 -6.50 -18.73
CA ARG A 126 -0.37 -5.92 -19.59
C ARG A 126 0.43 -7.02 -20.27
N PRO A 127 0.72 -6.87 -21.56
CA PRO A 127 1.57 -7.86 -22.23
C PRO A 127 2.98 -7.82 -21.66
N SER A 128 3.60 -8.99 -21.57
CA SER A 128 5.02 -9.07 -21.21
C SER A 128 5.84 -8.50 -22.35
N SER A 129 6.78 -7.66 -22.00
CA SER A 129 7.66 -7.07 -23.01
C SER A 129 9.05 -7.64 -22.91
#